data_0d97b65a9e12d28f9daadab74cd8d32d
#
_entry.id   0d97b65a9e12d28f9daadab74cd8d32d
#
_cell.length_a   1.000
_cell.length_b   1.000
_cell.length_c   1.000
_cell.angle_alpha   90.00
_cell.angle_beta   90.00
_cell.angle_gamma   90.00
#
_symmetry.space_group_name_H-M   'P 1'
#
loop_
_entity.id
_entity.type
_entity.pdbx_description
1 polymer ?
#
loop_
_entity_poly.entity_id
_entity_poly.type
_entity_poly.pdbx_seq_one_letter_code
_entity_poly.pdbx_strand_id
1 'polypeptide(L)'
;MKLGTSVRFLFPTSPATHERFRGLLASMPKGAFIERPMGAYAPDEQARNLMEVASAARAAGLDALLTGDSHAADPAYAATFSPLPTVARLMSVTGDMPLGVVLLAPFYQPLLLAEQIGTLAAFAEGPLIVTFVLGGRPQQFQAFGMEERSRVGRLDEVVAVVRALLSGERVTHRGRYYTLEGATISPLPRVPVEIWLGGTVPASAERAGRLGDAWLTGQNAADEDLRRQLELYRAAAARAGRPPRPVLRRDIYVGESDEAARAVVGAILAEGYRGTGLDQLLVGSADTVVQALRRYRDMGFDYVMVRHIVGDHQLMLRSFERIGRDVMPQIRHL
;
A
#
# COMPACT_ATOMS: atom_id res chain seq x y z
N MET A 1 10.72 -12.76 -10.61
CA MET A 1 9.93 -12.22 -9.50
C MET A 1 9.76 -10.72 -9.66
N LYS A 2 8.58 -10.14 -9.32
CA LYS A 2 8.33 -8.70 -9.33
C LYS A 2 8.55 -8.08 -7.95
N LEU A 3 9.08 -6.85 -7.92
CA LEU A 3 9.28 -6.07 -6.71
C LEU A 3 8.77 -4.64 -6.93
N GLY A 4 7.69 -4.27 -6.27
CA GLY A 4 7.19 -2.90 -6.24
C GLY A 4 7.39 -2.25 -4.88
N THR A 5 7.18 -0.96 -4.78
CA THR A 5 7.25 -0.23 -3.50
C THR A 5 5.95 0.49 -3.21
N SER A 6 5.66 0.69 -1.93
CA SER A 6 4.66 1.65 -1.49
C SER A 6 5.31 2.72 -0.64
N VAL A 7 4.93 3.95 -0.90
CA VAL A 7 5.44 5.10 -0.19
C VAL A 7 4.30 5.77 0.57
N ARG A 8 4.61 6.20 1.79
CA ARG A 8 3.69 6.96 2.62
C ARG A 8 4.52 7.95 3.41
N PHE A 9 4.50 9.18 2.97
CA PHE A 9 5.19 10.26 3.66
C PHE A 9 4.25 10.82 4.73
N LEU A 10 4.70 10.69 5.96
CA LEU A 10 4.03 11.23 7.14
C LEU A 10 4.74 12.51 7.55
N PHE A 11 3.99 13.50 7.95
CA PHE A 11 4.53 14.75 8.49
C PHE A 11 3.71 15.16 9.72
N PRO A 12 4.35 15.75 10.75
CA PRO A 12 3.65 16.23 11.92
C PRO A 12 2.74 17.40 11.54
N THR A 13 1.55 17.42 12.11
CA THR A 13 0.60 18.53 11.90
C THR A 13 1.02 19.81 12.62
N SER A 14 1.91 19.69 13.64
CA SER A 14 2.54 20.81 14.35
C SER A 14 3.71 20.34 15.22
N PRO A 15 4.62 21.24 15.68
CA PRO A 15 5.68 20.88 16.62
C PRO A 15 5.15 20.28 17.94
N ALA A 16 4.04 20.77 18.45
CA ALA A 16 3.37 20.22 19.64
C ALA A 16 2.89 18.78 19.43
N THR A 17 2.51 18.42 18.21
CA THR A 17 2.12 17.05 17.84
C THR A 17 3.29 16.09 17.92
N HIS A 18 4.49 16.54 17.60
CA HIS A 18 5.72 15.74 17.68
C HIS A 18 6.08 15.36 19.12
N GLU A 19 5.92 16.27 20.05
CA GLU A 19 6.17 16.06 21.50
C GLU A 19 5.10 15.15 22.12
N ARG A 20 3.82 15.39 21.80
CA ARG A 20 2.70 14.51 22.19
C ARG A 20 2.87 13.09 21.65
N PHE A 21 3.31 12.95 20.42
CA PHE A 21 3.51 11.66 19.78
C PHE A 21 4.63 10.86 20.48
N ARG A 22 5.73 11.52 20.87
CA ARG A 22 6.79 10.88 21.70
C ARG A 22 6.25 10.43 23.06
N GLY A 23 5.44 11.25 23.73
CA GLY A 23 4.82 10.89 24.99
C GLY A 23 3.82 9.72 24.86
N LEU A 24 3.02 9.73 23.78
CA LEU A 24 2.10 8.65 23.47
C LEU A 24 2.83 7.32 23.19
N LEU A 25 3.93 7.37 22.42
CA LEU A 25 4.78 6.22 22.15
C LEU A 25 5.34 5.59 23.43
N ALA A 26 5.77 6.41 24.36
CA ALA A 26 6.30 5.93 25.63
C ALA A 26 5.24 5.29 26.53
N SER A 27 3.97 5.64 26.35
CA SER A 27 2.84 5.13 27.15
C SER A 27 2.09 3.95 26.52
N MET A 28 2.37 3.59 25.26
CA MET A 28 1.65 2.52 24.57
C MET A 28 2.19 1.12 24.93
N PRO A 29 1.33 0.11 24.95
CA PRO A 29 1.76 -1.28 25.12
C PRO A 29 2.74 -1.70 24.04
N LYS A 30 3.76 -2.49 24.37
CA LYS A 30 4.65 -3.11 23.38
C LYS A 30 3.80 -3.87 22.34
N GLY A 31 3.99 -3.58 21.07
CA GLY A 31 3.25 -4.20 19.98
C GLY A 31 2.05 -3.42 19.47
N ALA A 32 1.71 -2.27 20.04
CA ALA A 32 0.69 -1.39 19.48
C ALA A 32 1.10 -0.88 18.09
N PHE A 33 0.13 -0.84 17.17
CA PHE A 33 0.37 -0.34 15.81
C PHE A 33 0.58 1.17 15.82
N ILE A 34 1.82 1.59 15.63
CA ILE A 34 2.18 2.99 15.56
C ILE A 34 2.92 3.26 14.26
N GLU A 35 2.35 4.15 13.43
CA GLU A 35 3.08 4.72 12.32
C GLU A 35 3.84 5.96 12.81
N ARG A 36 5.17 5.88 12.78
CA ARG A 36 5.99 7.04 13.10
C ARG A 36 5.87 8.10 12.02
N PRO A 37 5.84 9.39 12.40
CA PRO A 37 6.16 10.45 11.47
C PRO A 37 7.57 10.20 10.90
N MET A 38 7.68 10.26 9.59
CA MET A 38 8.97 10.17 8.91
C MET A 38 9.65 11.55 9.02
N GLY A 39 10.42 11.75 10.08
CA GLY A 39 11.16 12.99 10.32
C GLY A 39 10.28 14.20 10.68
N ALA A 40 10.92 15.32 10.97
CA ALA A 40 10.29 16.61 11.25
C ALA A 40 10.16 17.48 9.98
N TYR A 41 9.97 16.87 8.82
CA TYR A 41 9.91 17.57 7.54
C TYR A 41 8.59 18.35 7.38
N ALA A 42 8.69 19.56 6.85
CA ALA A 42 7.53 20.34 6.45
C ALA A 42 6.80 19.67 5.26
N PRO A 43 5.48 19.90 5.07
CA PRO A 43 4.72 19.26 3.99
C PRO A 43 5.29 19.50 2.59
N ASP A 44 5.80 20.71 2.32
CA ASP A 44 6.41 21.06 1.03
C ASP A 44 7.75 20.34 0.82
N GLU A 45 8.55 20.16 1.87
CA GLU A 45 9.76 19.36 1.85
C GLU A 45 9.46 17.89 1.62
N GLN A 46 8.44 17.34 2.32
CA GLN A 46 7.98 15.98 2.09
C GLN A 46 7.45 15.78 0.67
N ALA A 47 6.84 16.79 0.06
CA ALA A 47 6.42 16.71 -1.33
C ALA A 47 7.62 16.59 -2.29
N ARG A 48 8.71 17.35 -2.04
CA ARG A 48 9.97 17.21 -2.80
C ARG A 48 10.60 15.83 -2.59
N ASN A 49 10.72 15.41 -1.34
CA ASN A 49 11.27 14.10 -0.99
C ASN A 49 10.49 12.94 -1.65
N LEU A 50 9.16 13.05 -1.72
CA LEU A 50 8.33 12.06 -2.38
C LEU A 50 8.62 11.97 -3.90
N MET A 51 8.83 13.09 -4.57
CA MET A 51 9.21 13.12 -5.97
C MET A 51 10.58 12.46 -6.22
N GLU A 52 11.58 12.74 -5.35
CA GLU A 52 12.90 12.12 -5.42
C GLU A 52 12.82 10.60 -5.19
N VAL A 53 12.05 10.16 -4.20
CA VAL A 53 11.84 8.73 -3.94
C VAL A 53 11.13 8.03 -5.10
N ALA A 54 10.15 8.68 -5.72
CA ALA A 54 9.49 8.11 -6.90
C ALA A 54 10.45 7.97 -8.08
N SER A 55 11.30 8.98 -8.31
CA SER A 55 12.35 8.92 -9.32
C SER A 55 13.39 7.82 -9.01
N ALA A 56 13.79 7.68 -7.74
CA ALA A 56 14.72 6.65 -7.29
C ALA A 56 14.13 5.24 -7.45
N ALA A 57 12.84 5.05 -7.14
CA ALA A 57 12.14 3.79 -7.33
C ALA A 57 12.09 3.38 -8.82
N ARG A 58 11.82 4.35 -9.72
CA ARG A 58 11.88 4.12 -11.16
C ARG A 58 13.30 3.78 -11.63
N ALA A 59 14.30 4.56 -11.22
CA ALA A 59 15.70 4.33 -11.56
C ALA A 59 16.23 2.97 -11.06
N ALA A 60 15.75 2.52 -9.90
CA ALA A 60 16.03 1.18 -9.37
C ALA A 60 15.34 0.06 -10.16
N GLY A 61 14.47 0.37 -11.12
CA GLY A 61 13.78 -0.60 -11.95
C GLY A 61 12.67 -1.36 -11.22
N LEU A 62 12.03 -0.75 -10.22
CA LEU A 62 10.91 -1.36 -9.53
C LEU A 62 9.69 -1.51 -10.43
N ASP A 63 8.89 -2.56 -10.19
CA ASP A 63 7.76 -2.95 -11.02
C ASP A 63 6.46 -2.20 -10.72
N ALA A 64 6.37 -1.42 -9.65
CA ALA A 64 5.28 -0.50 -9.33
C ALA A 64 5.62 0.42 -8.16
N LEU A 65 4.90 1.54 -8.07
CA LEU A 65 4.88 2.43 -6.92
C LEU A 65 3.44 2.74 -6.48
N LEU A 66 3.12 2.48 -5.22
CA LEU A 66 1.81 2.77 -4.64
C LEU A 66 1.91 3.83 -3.55
N THR A 67 0.88 4.67 -3.44
CA THR A 67 0.72 5.58 -2.29
C THR A 67 -0.42 5.10 -1.39
N GLY A 68 -0.30 5.40 -0.09
CA GLY A 68 -1.32 5.03 0.89
C GLY A 68 -2.31 6.15 1.19
N ASP A 69 -3.45 5.78 1.73
CA ASP A 69 -4.54 6.64 2.11
C ASP A 69 -4.64 6.82 3.64
N SER A 70 -5.07 8.00 4.06
CA SER A 70 -5.46 8.30 5.44
C SER A 70 -6.33 9.54 5.47
N HIS A 71 -7.44 9.46 6.16
CA HIS A 71 -8.38 10.56 6.30
C HIS A 71 -8.44 11.07 7.74
N ALA A 72 -9.04 12.25 7.92
CA ALA A 72 -9.29 12.86 9.22
C ALA A 72 -8.04 12.82 10.11
N ALA A 73 -6.97 13.49 9.64
CA ALA A 73 -5.72 13.54 10.37
C ALA A 73 -5.97 14.02 11.80
N ASP A 74 -5.76 13.14 12.75
CA ASP A 74 -5.77 13.50 14.16
C ASP A 74 -4.51 14.34 14.44
N PRO A 75 -4.62 15.49 15.14
CA PRO A 75 -3.46 16.25 15.59
C PRO A 75 -2.46 15.44 16.41
N ALA A 76 -2.88 14.33 17.03
CA ALA A 76 -1.99 13.39 17.73
C ALA A 76 -1.28 12.41 16.78
N TYR A 77 -1.68 12.33 15.51
CA TYR A 77 -1.08 11.45 14.51
C TYR A 77 -0.55 12.26 13.33
N ALA A 78 0.42 11.69 12.62
CA ALA A 78 0.94 12.33 11.42
C ALA A 78 -0.10 12.39 10.29
N ALA A 79 -0.12 13.50 9.57
CA ALA A 79 -0.86 13.65 8.33
C ALA A 79 -0.14 12.96 7.16
N THR A 80 -0.85 12.67 6.09
CA THR A 80 -0.31 12.20 4.82
C THR A 80 -1.00 12.91 3.66
N PHE A 81 -0.37 12.90 2.49
CA PHE A 81 -0.98 13.44 1.27
C PHE A 81 -2.18 12.60 0.84
N SER A 82 -3.19 13.25 0.27
CA SER A 82 -4.31 12.55 -0.39
C SER A 82 -3.78 11.75 -1.60
N PRO A 83 -4.12 10.45 -1.72
CA PRO A 83 -3.45 9.56 -2.67
C PRO A 83 -3.71 9.89 -4.14
N LEU A 84 -4.93 10.24 -4.53
CA LEU A 84 -5.27 10.48 -5.94
C LEU A 84 -4.54 11.70 -6.54
N PRO A 85 -4.55 12.91 -5.90
CA PRO A 85 -3.72 14.03 -6.36
C PRO A 85 -2.23 13.73 -6.33
N THR A 86 -1.78 12.95 -5.35
CA THR A 86 -0.38 12.54 -5.22
C THR A 86 0.04 11.69 -6.41
N VAL A 87 -0.74 10.67 -6.79
CA VAL A 87 -0.44 9.82 -7.96
C VAL A 87 -0.40 10.65 -9.24
N ALA A 88 -1.35 11.57 -9.44
CA ALA A 88 -1.33 12.48 -10.61
C ALA A 88 -0.01 13.26 -10.69
N ARG A 89 0.50 13.76 -9.55
CA ARG A 89 1.78 14.47 -9.50
C ARG A 89 2.96 13.54 -9.78
N LEU A 90 2.94 12.30 -9.27
CA LEU A 90 4.03 11.33 -9.45
C LEU A 90 4.19 10.88 -10.90
N MET A 91 3.14 10.89 -11.72
CA MET A 91 3.18 10.55 -13.16
C MET A 91 4.27 11.33 -13.90
N SER A 92 4.56 12.57 -13.49
CA SER A 92 5.58 13.41 -14.12
C SER A 92 7.03 12.89 -14.00
N VAL A 93 7.29 11.93 -13.10
CA VAL A 93 8.65 11.39 -12.85
C VAL A 93 8.72 9.87 -12.98
N THR A 94 7.58 9.19 -13.06
CA THR A 94 7.52 7.72 -13.08
C THR A 94 7.34 7.14 -14.49
N GLY A 95 6.94 7.95 -15.50
CA GLY A 95 6.71 7.47 -16.88
C GLY A 95 5.74 6.31 -16.91
N ASP A 96 6.13 5.23 -17.59
CA ASP A 96 5.35 4.02 -17.80
C ASP A 96 5.35 3.02 -16.61
N MET A 97 6.08 3.33 -15.51
CA MET A 97 6.04 2.49 -14.31
C MET A 97 4.61 2.43 -13.75
N PRO A 98 4.07 1.22 -13.49
CA PRO A 98 2.75 1.08 -12.87
C PRO A 98 2.64 1.88 -11.58
N LEU A 99 1.65 2.76 -11.52
CA LEU A 99 1.34 3.57 -10.34
C LEU A 99 0.06 3.10 -9.67
N GLY A 100 -0.04 3.30 -8.38
CA GLY A 100 -1.26 2.93 -7.70
C GLY A 100 -1.52 3.64 -6.39
N VAL A 101 -2.71 3.35 -5.91
CA VAL A 101 -3.25 3.87 -4.66
C VAL A 101 -3.75 2.73 -3.77
N VAL A 102 -3.57 2.88 -2.46
CA VAL A 102 -4.24 2.03 -1.47
C VAL A 102 -5.31 2.88 -0.81
N LEU A 103 -6.58 2.62 -1.11
CA LEU A 103 -7.73 3.43 -0.71
C LEU A 103 -8.54 2.77 0.41
N LEU A 104 -8.94 3.56 1.39
CA LEU A 104 -9.89 3.17 2.42
C LEU A 104 -11.31 3.20 1.83
N ALA A 105 -11.67 2.16 1.09
CA ALA A 105 -12.87 2.09 0.25
C ALA A 105 -14.17 2.62 0.89
N PRO A 106 -14.46 2.37 2.21
CA PRO A 106 -15.70 2.83 2.82
C PRO A 106 -15.93 4.34 2.78
N PHE A 107 -14.86 5.14 2.63
CA PHE A 107 -14.93 6.61 2.66
C PHE A 107 -15.13 7.23 1.27
N TYR A 108 -15.23 6.43 0.21
CA TYR A 108 -15.37 6.93 -1.16
C TYR A 108 -16.78 6.71 -1.72
N GLN A 109 -17.30 7.72 -2.40
CA GLN A 109 -18.47 7.59 -3.22
C GLN A 109 -18.07 6.93 -4.56
N PRO A 110 -18.66 5.78 -4.95
CA PRO A 110 -18.12 4.96 -6.04
C PRO A 110 -18.17 5.60 -7.42
N LEU A 111 -19.19 6.42 -7.74
CA LEU A 111 -19.26 7.13 -9.03
C LEU A 111 -18.14 8.15 -9.15
N LEU A 112 -18.01 9.04 -8.15
CA LEU A 112 -16.95 10.05 -8.13
C LEU A 112 -15.56 9.41 -8.16
N LEU A 113 -15.38 8.30 -7.43
CA LEU A 113 -14.11 7.57 -7.43
C LEU A 113 -13.80 6.98 -8.81
N ALA A 114 -14.77 6.40 -9.50
CA ALA A 114 -14.59 5.87 -10.85
C ALA A 114 -14.21 6.97 -11.86
N GLU A 115 -14.84 8.15 -11.78
CA GLU A 115 -14.49 9.32 -12.60
C GLU A 115 -13.05 9.78 -12.36
N GLN A 116 -12.61 9.83 -11.10
CA GLN A 116 -11.25 10.20 -10.73
C GLN A 116 -10.22 9.17 -11.21
N ILE A 117 -10.53 7.87 -11.09
CA ILE A 117 -9.66 6.80 -11.61
C ILE A 117 -9.61 6.84 -13.14
N GLY A 118 -10.75 7.04 -13.82
CA GLY A 118 -10.80 7.19 -15.27
C GLY A 118 -9.95 8.38 -15.75
N THR A 119 -10.02 9.50 -15.03
CA THR A 119 -9.20 10.69 -15.28
C THR A 119 -7.71 10.39 -15.11
N LEU A 120 -7.31 9.75 -14.00
CA LEU A 120 -5.92 9.33 -13.78
C LEU A 120 -5.44 8.38 -14.89
N ALA A 121 -6.27 7.43 -15.29
CA ALA A 121 -5.94 6.47 -16.35
C ALA A 121 -5.82 7.13 -17.73
N ALA A 122 -6.46 8.28 -17.95
CA ALA A 122 -6.29 9.06 -19.17
C ALA A 122 -4.93 9.79 -19.22
N PHE A 123 -4.39 10.20 -18.07
CA PHE A 123 -3.07 10.84 -17.97
C PHE A 123 -1.91 9.84 -17.85
N ALA A 124 -2.15 8.62 -17.38
CA ALA A 124 -1.12 7.63 -17.11
C ALA A 124 -0.47 7.11 -18.42
N GLU A 125 0.85 6.90 -18.39
CA GLU A 125 1.59 6.22 -19.45
C GLU A 125 1.64 4.69 -19.24
N GLY A 126 1.60 4.24 -17.97
CA GLY A 126 1.58 2.83 -17.58
C GLY A 126 0.29 2.43 -16.86
N PRO A 127 0.17 1.13 -16.52
CA PRO A 127 -0.99 0.61 -15.80
C PRO A 127 -1.24 1.29 -14.45
N LEU A 128 -2.51 1.36 -14.04
CA LEU A 128 -2.89 1.80 -12.69
C LEU A 128 -3.28 0.61 -11.80
N ILE A 129 -2.93 0.71 -10.52
CA ILE A 129 -3.28 -0.25 -9.49
C ILE A 129 -4.14 0.45 -8.43
N VAL A 130 -5.37 0.02 -8.27
CA VAL A 130 -6.28 0.52 -7.23
C VAL A 130 -6.48 -0.57 -6.19
N THR A 131 -5.86 -0.40 -5.04
CA THR A 131 -5.97 -1.35 -3.93
C THR A 131 -7.02 -0.87 -2.93
N PHE A 132 -8.08 -1.63 -2.75
CA PHE A 132 -9.11 -1.35 -1.76
C PHE A 132 -8.87 -2.07 -0.44
N VAL A 133 -8.97 -1.31 0.66
CA VAL A 133 -8.86 -1.82 2.03
C VAL A 133 -9.98 -1.24 2.90
N LEU A 134 -10.24 -1.88 4.05
CA LEU A 134 -11.36 -1.52 4.92
C LEU A 134 -11.13 -0.27 5.79
N GLY A 135 -9.86 0.06 6.09
CA GLY A 135 -9.57 0.94 7.21
C GLY A 135 -9.84 0.26 8.56
N GLY A 136 -9.58 0.95 9.64
CA GLY A 136 -9.75 0.36 10.98
C GLY A 136 -9.59 1.34 12.14
N ARG A 137 -9.52 2.65 11.87
CA ARG A 137 -9.41 3.67 12.92
C ARG A 137 -10.82 4.23 13.20
N PRO A 138 -11.40 4.01 14.40
CA PRO A 138 -12.74 4.48 14.74
C PRO A 138 -12.95 5.98 14.50
N GLN A 139 -11.90 6.80 14.77
CA GLN A 139 -11.94 8.26 14.60
C GLN A 139 -12.20 8.67 13.15
N GLN A 140 -11.69 7.90 12.17
CA GLN A 140 -11.95 8.16 10.75
C GLN A 140 -13.44 7.93 10.43
N PHE A 141 -14.02 6.83 10.91
CA PHE A 141 -15.45 6.56 10.71
C PHE A 141 -16.32 7.63 11.36
N GLN A 142 -15.97 8.07 12.57
CA GLN A 142 -16.67 9.17 13.26
C GLN A 142 -16.61 10.47 12.45
N ALA A 143 -15.43 10.83 11.94
CA ALA A 143 -15.24 12.06 11.15
C ALA A 143 -16.09 12.06 9.86
N PHE A 144 -16.34 10.89 9.27
CA PHE A 144 -17.21 10.74 8.10
C PHE A 144 -18.67 10.47 8.44
N GLY A 145 -19.05 10.48 9.74
CA GLY A 145 -20.41 10.15 10.17
C GLY A 145 -20.83 8.72 9.82
N MET A 146 -19.88 7.79 9.79
CA MET A 146 -20.09 6.39 9.38
C MET A 146 -19.93 5.42 10.54
N GLU A 147 -20.72 4.36 10.52
CA GLU A 147 -20.53 3.24 11.45
C GLU A 147 -19.45 2.28 10.95
N GLU A 148 -18.47 1.93 11.79
CA GLU A 148 -17.38 1.00 11.43
C GLU A 148 -17.91 -0.36 10.96
N ARG A 149 -19.03 -0.85 11.52
CA ARG A 149 -19.65 -2.11 11.10
C ARG A 149 -20.13 -2.12 9.66
N SER A 150 -20.33 -0.96 9.02
CA SER A 150 -20.73 -0.85 7.62
C SER A 150 -19.59 -1.07 6.63
N ARG A 151 -18.33 -1.06 7.09
CA ARG A 151 -17.13 -1.00 6.24
C ARG A 151 -17.02 -2.11 5.22
N VAL A 152 -17.41 -3.34 5.58
CA VAL A 152 -17.31 -4.50 4.68
C VAL A 152 -18.28 -4.39 3.53
N GLY A 153 -19.57 -4.14 3.82
CA GLY A 153 -20.57 -4.00 2.77
C GLY A 153 -20.34 -2.79 1.87
N ARG A 154 -19.86 -1.67 2.44
CA ARG A 154 -19.47 -0.50 1.63
C ARG A 154 -18.32 -0.84 0.68
N LEU A 155 -17.29 -1.54 1.13
CA LEU A 155 -16.18 -1.97 0.26
C LEU A 155 -16.70 -2.87 -0.86
N ASP A 156 -17.53 -3.86 -0.55
CA ASP A 156 -18.05 -4.79 -1.56
C ASP A 156 -18.86 -4.04 -2.64
N GLU A 157 -19.71 -3.07 -2.25
CA GLU A 157 -20.46 -2.24 -3.21
C GLU A 157 -19.55 -1.30 -4.01
N VAL A 158 -18.56 -0.64 -3.37
CA VAL A 158 -17.58 0.23 -4.06
C VAL A 158 -16.82 -0.55 -5.12
N VAL A 159 -16.32 -1.74 -4.79
CA VAL A 159 -15.58 -2.59 -5.75
C VAL A 159 -16.45 -2.95 -6.94
N ALA A 160 -17.69 -3.38 -6.71
CA ALA A 160 -18.61 -3.79 -7.77
C ALA A 160 -18.95 -2.61 -8.71
N VAL A 161 -19.34 -1.48 -8.14
CA VAL A 161 -19.75 -0.29 -8.91
C VAL A 161 -18.58 0.32 -9.66
N VAL A 162 -17.42 0.50 -9.01
CA VAL A 162 -16.22 1.07 -9.64
C VAL A 162 -15.77 0.18 -10.81
N ARG A 163 -15.74 -1.15 -10.62
CA ARG A 163 -15.34 -2.07 -11.69
C ARG A 163 -16.27 -1.95 -12.90
N ALA A 164 -17.58 -1.95 -12.70
CA ALA A 164 -18.56 -1.84 -13.78
C ALA A 164 -18.46 -0.48 -14.51
N LEU A 165 -18.31 0.62 -13.78
CA LEU A 165 -18.14 1.94 -14.40
C LEU A 165 -16.85 2.05 -15.21
N LEU A 166 -15.73 1.52 -14.69
CA LEU A 166 -14.43 1.55 -15.40
C LEU A 166 -14.41 0.65 -16.64
N SER A 167 -15.29 -0.37 -16.74
CA SER A 167 -15.46 -1.18 -17.95
C SER A 167 -16.32 -0.50 -19.03
N GLY A 168 -16.90 0.67 -18.74
CA GLY A 168 -17.76 1.42 -19.65
C GLY A 168 -19.24 1.04 -19.57
N GLU A 169 -19.63 0.22 -18.60
CA GLU A 169 -21.02 -0.14 -18.42
C GLU A 169 -21.89 1.04 -17.97
N ARG A 170 -23.15 1.04 -18.39
CA ARG A 170 -24.19 1.88 -17.82
C ARG A 170 -24.72 1.20 -16.55
N VAL A 171 -24.41 1.79 -15.40
CA VAL A 171 -24.64 1.17 -14.09
C VAL A 171 -25.93 1.68 -13.44
N THR A 172 -26.87 0.76 -13.18
CA THR A 172 -27.96 0.96 -12.22
C THR A 172 -27.70 0.05 -11.03
N HIS A 173 -27.44 0.61 -9.87
CA HIS A 173 -27.13 -0.08 -8.63
C HIS A 173 -28.07 0.34 -7.52
N ARG A 174 -28.71 -0.61 -6.85
CA ARG A 174 -29.60 -0.38 -5.71
C ARG A 174 -29.11 -1.19 -4.52
N GLY A 175 -27.99 -0.74 -3.96
CA GLY A 175 -27.34 -1.38 -2.82
C GLY A 175 -27.88 -0.87 -1.48
N ARG A 176 -27.29 -1.37 -0.42
CA ARG A 176 -27.58 -0.94 0.94
C ARG A 176 -26.99 0.44 1.24
N TYR A 177 -25.85 0.76 0.62
CA TYR A 177 -25.06 1.96 0.95
C TYR A 177 -25.00 2.95 -0.20
N TYR A 178 -25.16 2.49 -1.42
CA TYR A 178 -25.09 3.35 -2.61
C TYR A 178 -26.25 3.04 -3.56
N THR A 179 -26.74 4.11 -4.19
CA THR A 179 -27.78 4.01 -5.24
C THR A 179 -27.32 4.82 -6.44
N LEU A 180 -27.28 4.19 -7.61
CA LEU A 180 -27.00 4.81 -8.90
C LEU A 180 -28.10 4.46 -9.87
N GLU A 181 -28.47 5.37 -10.77
CA GLU A 181 -29.47 5.14 -11.80
C GLU A 181 -28.89 5.51 -13.16
N GLY A 182 -28.60 4.51 -13.96
CA GLY A 182 -28.09 4.67 -15.33
C GLY A 182 -26.76 5.45 -15.44
N ALA A 183 -25.91 5.38 -14.42
CA ALA A 183 -24.66 6.13 -14.34
C ALA A 183 -23.62 5.61 -15.33
N THR A 184 -22.85 6.51 -15.93
CA THR A 184 -21.67 6.23 -16.76
C THR A 184 -20.57 7.21 -16.39
N ILE A 185 -19.34 6.93 -16.77
CA ILE A 185 -18.19 7.83 -16.56
C ILE A 185 -17.53 8.24 -17.89
N SER A 186 -16.83 9.36 -17.82
CA SER A 186 -15.93 9.84 -18.89
C SER A 186 -14.81 10.66 -18.25
N PRO A 187 -13.51 10.46 -18.67
CA PRO A 187 -13.08 9.50 -19.68
C PRO A 187 -13.10 8.05 -19.19
N LEU A 188 -13.18 7.09 -20.09
CA LEU A 188 -12.88 5.69 -19.80
C LEU A 188 -11.37 5.48 -19.71
N PRO A 189 -10.89 4.48 -18.93
CA PRO A 189 -9.48 4.17 -18.82
C PRO A 189 -8.83 3.90 -20.18
N ARG A 190 -7.72 4.62 -20.47
CA ARG A 190 -6.88 4.38 -21.65
C ARG A 190 -5.83 3.29 -21.41
N VAL A 191 -5.44 3.12 -20.16
CA VAL A 191 -4.48 2.08 -19.69
C VAL A 191 -5.21 1.07 -18.82
N PRO A 192 -4.66 -0.15 -18.65
CA PRO A 192 -5.23 -1.13 -17.73
C PRO A 192 -5.34 -0.57 -16.30
N VAL A 193 -6.47 -0.83 -15.65
CA VAL A 193 -6.70 -0.53 -14.24
C VAL A 193 -6.95 -1.84 -13.51
N GLU A 194 -6.01 -2.22 -12.64
CA GLU A 194 -6.13 -3.41 -11.80
C GLU A 194 -6.78 -3.06 -10.45
N ILE A 195 -7.76 -3.84 -10.05
CA ILE A 195 -8.41 -3.70 -8.75
C ILE A 195 -7.87 -4.77 -7.80
N TRP A 196 -7.01 -4.35 -6.89
CA TRP A 196 -6.50 -5.23 -5.83
C TRP A 196 -7.34 -5.09 -4.57
N LEU A 197 -7.37 -6.13 -3.74
CA LEU A 197 -7.93 -6.05 -2.38
C LEU A 197 -6.84 -6.38 -1.37
N GLY A 198 -6.76 -5.54 -0.32
CA GLY A 198 -5.80 -5.73 0.77
C GLY A 198 -6.48 -6.14 2.08
N GLY A 199 -5.75 -6.88 2.90
CA GLY A 199 -6.21 -7.20 4.24
C GLY A 199 -5.33 -8.19 4.98
N THR A 200 -5.56 -8.28 6.29
CA THR A 200 -4.69 -9.00 7.24
C THR A 200 -5.33 -10.24 7.84
N VAL A 201 -6.61 -10.48 7.57
CA VAL A 201 -7.37 -11.60 8.17
C VAL A 201 -7.86 -12.58 7.11
N PRO A 202 -8.12 -13.85 7.46
CA PRO A 202 -8.57 -14.88 6.52
C PRO A 202 -9.74 -14.45 5.63
N ALA A 203 -10.77 -13.83 6.21
CA ALA A 203 -11.93 -13.33 5.46
C ALA A 203 -11.58 -12.26 4.41
N SER A 204 -10.49 -11.50 4.59
CA SER A 204 -10.00 -10.54 3.59
C SER A 204 -9.31 -11.23 2.41
N ALA A 205 -8.59 -12.33 2.67
CA ALA A 205 -8.00 -13.15 1.61
C ALA A 205 -9.07 -13.80 0.74
N GLU A 206 -10.10 -14.40 1.35
CA GLU A 206 -11.25 -14.96 0.61
C GLU A 206 -11.99 -13.89 -0.22
N ARG A 207 -12.21 -12.70 0.36
CA ARG A 207 -12.83 -11.58 -0.37
C ARG A 207 -11.98 -11.15 -1.56
N ALA A 208 -10.67 -11.06 -1.38
CA ALA A 208 -9.75 -10.70 -2.45
C ALA A 208 -9.79 -11.73 -3.60
N GLY A 209 -9.84 -13.03 -3.30
CA GLY A 209 -10.01 -14.08 -4.31
C GLY A 209 -11.31 -13.97 -5.09
N ARG A 210 -12.39 -13.59 -4.41
CA ARG A 210 -13.72 -13.48 -5.02
C ARG A 210 -13.88 -12.20 -5.86
N LEU A 211 -13.34 -11.06 -5.43
CA LEU A 211 -13.65 -9.74 -6.01
C LEU A 211 -12.46 -9.05 -6.67
N GLY A 212 -11.22 -9.36 -6.26
CA GLY A 212 -10.02 -8.66 -6.70
C GLY A 212 -9.33 -9.31 -7.90
N ASP A 213 -8.49 -8.53 -8.58
CA ASP A 213 -7.56 -9.02 -9.59
C ASP A 213 -6.25 -9.50 -8.93
N ALA A 214 -5.98 -9.04 -7.69
CA ALA A 214 -4.89 -9.50 -6.84
C ALA A 214 -5.24 -9.34 -5.36
N TRP A 215 -4.51 -10.06 -4.51
CA TRP A 215 -4.60 -9.96 -3.06
C TRP A 215 -3.30 -9.40 -2.48
N LEU A 216 -3.35 -8.22 -1.84
CA LEU A 216 -2.25 -7.64 -1.10
C LEU A 216 -2.32 -8.08 0.38
N THR A 217 -1.30 -8.81 0.85
CA THR A 217 -1.27 -9.33 2.23
C THR A 217 -1.08 -8.22 3.27
N GLY A 218 -1.28 -8.56 4.54
CA GLY A 218 -0.80 -7.75 5.66
C GLY A 218 0.74 -7.75 5.74
N GLN A 219 1.31 -6.64 6.22
CA GLN A 219 2.77 -6.45 6.21
C GLN A 219 3.53 -7.30 7.24
N ASN A 220 2.90 -7.67 8.33
CA ASN A 220 3.52 -8.38 9.47
C ASN A 220 2.89 -9.74 9.74
N ALA A 221 2.26 -10.35 8.74
CA ALA A 221 1.74 -11.70 8.86
C ALA A 221 2.90 -12.72 8.98
N ALA A 222 2.81 -13.63 9.96
CA ALA A 222 3.75 -14.73 10.11
C ALA A 222 3.66 -15.69 8.91
N ASP A 223 4.72 -16.45 8.65
CA ASP A 223 4.78 -17.35 7.49
C ASP A 223 3.67 -18.42 7.52
N GLU A 224 3.28 -18.90 8.70
CA GLU A 224 2.18 -19.85 8.86
C GLU A 224 0.83 -19.23 8.45
N ASP A 225 0.56 -18.01 8.95
CA ASP A 225 -0.65 -17.26 8.58
C ASP A 225 -0.69 -16.95 7.09
N LEU A 226 0.46 -16.62 6.48
CA LEU A 226 0.57 -16.38 5.04
C LEU A 226 0.19 -17.63 4.25
N ARG A 227 0.72 -18.81 4.60
CA ARG A 227 0.38 -20.09 3.92
C ARG A 227 -1.12 -20.36 4.01
N ARG A 228 -1.69 -20.28 5.20
CA ARG A 228 -3.13 -20.49 5.43
C ARG A 228 -3.98 -19.50 4.62
N GLN A 229 -3.65 -18.21 4.65
CA GLN A 229 -4.40 -17.19 3.91
C GLN A 229 -4.23 -17.36 2.39
N LEU A 230 -3.07 -17.79 1.91
CA LEU A 230 -2.82 -18.06 0.50
C LEU A 230 -3.68 -19.21 -0.03
N GLU A 231 -3.88 -20.27 0.76
CA GLU A 231 -4.80 -21.37 0.42
C GLU A 231 -6.25 -20.89 0.30
N LEU A 232 -6.72 -20.11 1.28
CA LEU A 232 -8.06 -19.52 1.28
C LEU A 232 -8.27 -18.59 0.07
N TYR A 233 -7.28 -17.75 -0.22
CA TYR A 233 -7.30 -16.86 -1.37
C TYR A 233 -7.40 -17.63 -2.69
N ARG A 234 -6.51 -18.64 -2.89
CA ARG A 234 -6.50 -19.46 -4.11
C ARG A 234 -7.81 -20.22 -4.30
N ALA A 235 -8.33 -20.80 -3.24
CA ALA A 235 -9.61 -21.51 -3.29
C ALA A 235 -10.78 -20.58 -3.66
N ALA A 236 -10.81 -19.36 -3.10
CA ALA A 236 -11.82 -18.36 -3.43
C ALA A 236 -11.68 -17.83 -4.86
N ALA A 237 -10.46 -17.59 -5.34
CA ALA A 237 -10.18 -17.17 -6.71
C ALA A 237 -10.62 -18.25 -7.73
N ALA A 238 -10.28 -19.51 -7.46
CA ALA A 238 -10.69 -20.64 -8.31
C ALA A 238 -12.21 -20.75 -8.41
N ARG A 239 -12.95 -20.65 -7.28
CA ARG A 239 -14.42 -20.63 -7.29
C ARG A 239 -15.02 -19.47 -8.08
N ALA A 240 -14.31 -18.33 -8.13
CA ALA A 240 -14.71 -17.15 -8.89
C ALA A 240 -14.23 -17.16 -10.35
N GLY A 241 -13.54 -18.22 -10.80
CA GLY A 241 -12.96 -18.30 -12.15
C GLY A 241 -11.85 -17.27 -12.42
N ARG A 242 -11.12 -16.83 -11.37
CA ARG A 242 -10.07 -15.81 -11.46
C ARG A 242 -8.69 -16.43 -11.30
N PRO A 243 -7.69 -16.01 -12.11
CA PRO A 243 -6.31 -16.43 -11.89
C PRO A 243 -5.80 -15.83 -10.56
N PRO A 244 -5.24 -16.63 -9.64
CA PRO A 244 -4.74 -16.11 -8.39
C PRO A 244 -3.44 -15.30 -8.61
N ARG A 245 -3.39 -14.09 -8.07
CA ARG A 245 -2.22 -13.20 -8.07
C ARG A 245 -1.95 -12.70 -6.64
N PRO A 246 -1.32 -13.52 -5.79
CA PRO A 246 -0.99 -13.10 -4.44
C PRO A 246 0.19 -12.13 -4.47
N VAL A 247 0.06 -11.02 -3.75
CA VAL A 247 1.08 -9.97 -3.61
C VAL A 247 1.47 -9.87 -2.15
N LEU A 248 2.72 -10.19 -1.84
CA LEU A 248 3.24 -10.11 -0.48
C LEU A 248 3.54 -8.66 -0.10
N ARG A 249 3.18 -8.28 1.11
CA ARG A 249 3.53 -6.99 1.70
C ARG A 249 4.60 -7.18 2.77
N ARG A 250 5.75 -6.48 2.65
CA ARG A 250 6.84 -6.49 3.64
C ARG A 250 7.45 -5.10 3.78
N ASP A 251 8.02 -4.83 4.95
CA ASP A 251 8.86 -3.65 5.12
C ASP A 251 10.32 -4.02 4.85
N ILE A 252 11.09 -3.09 4.25
CA ILE A 252 12.44 -3.35 3.70
C ILE A 252 13.45 -2.29 4.16
N TYR A 253 14.70 -2.71 4.30
CA TYR A 253 15.87 -1.85 4.29
C TYR A 253 17.10 -2.64 3.81
N VAL A 254 17.70 -2.20 2.71
CA VAL A 254 18.94 -2.79 2.18
C VAL A 254 20.12 -1.91 2.60
N GLY A 255 20.96 -2.43 3.50
CA GLY A 255 22.19 -1.81 3.97
C GLY A 255 23.42 -2.23 3.17
N GLU A 256 24.59 -1.66 3.52
CA GLU A 256 25.88 -2.07 2.93
C GLU A 256 26.30 -3.47 3.38
N SER A 257 25.92 -3.83 4.60
CA SER A 257 26.10 -5.16 5.19
C SER A 257 24.92 -5.48 6.09
N ASP A 258 24.81 -6.74 6.49
CA ASP A 258 23.79 -7.18 7.45
C ASP A 258 23.92 -6.46 8.80
N GLU A 259 25.16 -6.26 9.25
CA GLU A 259 25.45 -5.56 10.49
C GLU A 259 25.00 -4.08 10.41
N ALA A 260 25.37 -3.37 9.35
CA ALA A 260 24.96 -1.98 9.13
C ALA A 260 23.44 -1.84 9.04
N ALA A 261 22.77 -2.75 8.33
CA ALA A 261 21.32 -2.74 8.22
C ALA A 261 20.63 -2.98 9.57
N ARG A 262 21.11 -3.96 10.34
CA ARG A 262 20.60 -4.26 11.68
C ARG A 262 20.82 -3.12 12.66
N ALA A 263 21.95 -2.42 12.60
CA ALA A 263 22.21 -1.26 13.46
C ALA A 263 21.20 -0.13 13.20
N VAL A 264 20.90 0.17 11.93
CA VAL A 264 19.90 1.19 11.55
C VAL A 264 18.50 0.78 11.99
N VAL A 265 18.08 -0.44 11.67
CA VAL A 265 16.72 -0.91 11.92
C VAL A 265 16.49 -1.29 13.39
N GLY A 266 17.54 -1.74 14.08
CA GLY A 266 17.47 -2.11 15.49
C GLY A 266 16.98 -0.98 16.40
N ALA A 267 17.42 0.24 16.16
CA ALA A 267 16.95 1.42 16.88
C ALA A 267 15.43 1.65 16.68
N ILE A 268 14.95 1.44 15.46
CA ILE A 268 13.52 1.58 15.11
C ILE A 268 12.69 0.49 15.79
N LEU A 269 13.17 -0.75 15.82
CA LEU A 269 12.48 -1.87 16.44
C LEU A 269 12.48 -1.78 17.97
N ALA A 270 13.56 -1.26 18.57
CA ALA A 270 13.64 -1.06 20.02
C ALA A 270 12.56 -0.12 20.55
N GLU A 271 12.05 0.76 19.69
CA GLU A 271 10.95 1.67 19.98
C GLU A 271 9.56 1.07 19.71
N GLY A 272 9.48 -0.23 19.37
CA GLY A 272 8.21 -0.96 19.22
C GLY A 272 7.54 -0.78 17.85
N TYR A 273 8.30 -0.66 16.76
CA TYR A 273 7.75 -0.55 15.42
C TYR A 273 6.76 -1.69 15.10
N ARG A 274 5.47 -1.37 15.05
CA ARG A 274 4.35 -2.24 14.63
C ARG A 274 4.29 -3.63 15.29
N GLY A 275 5.01 -3.86 16.38
CA GLY A 275 5.12 -5.19 16.99
C GLY A 275 5.80 -6.25 16.10
N THR A 276 6.56 -5.83 15.10
CA THR A 276 7.18 -6.70 14.10
C THR A 276 8.59 -7.10 14.53
N GLY A 277 8.93 -8.37 14.41
CA GLY A 277 10.30 -8.88 14.58
C GLY A 277 11.10 -8.81 13.28
N LEU A 278 12.43 -8.94 13.39
CA LEU A 278 13.34 -8.93 12.21
C LEU A 278 13.04 -10.04 11.20
N ASP A 279 12.53 -11.16 11.64
CA ASP A 279 12.13 -12.33 10.84
C ASP A 279 10.99 -12.04 9.84
N GLN A 280 10.21 -11.01 10.11
CA GLN A 280 9.10 -10.56 9.26
C GLN A 280 9.48 -9.40 8.33
N LEU A 281 10.75 -8.98 8.35
CA LEU A 281 11.26 -7.85 7.58
C LEU A 281 12.24 -8.32 6.50
N LEU A 282 12.37 -7.52 5.44
CA LEU A 282 13.41 -7.68 4.43
C LEU A 282 14.57 -6.72 4.77
N VAL A 283 15.40 -7.09 5.76
CA VAL A 283 16.46 -6.23 6.30
C VAL A 283 17.79 -6.97 6.27
N GLY A 284 18.79 -6.33 5.66
CA GLY A 284 20.14 -6.89 5.55
C GLY A 284 20.91 -6.33 4.37
N SER A 285 21.97 -7.05 4.00
CA SER A 285 22.67 -6.88 2.72
C SER A 285 21.76 -7.25 1.55
N ALA A 286 22.16 -6.94 0.32
CA ALA A 286 21.43 -7.34 -0.88
C ALA A 286 21.23 -8.87 -0.94
N ASP A 287 22.27 -9.65 -0.63
CA ASP A 287 22.21 -11.12 -0.66
C ASP A 287 21.22 -11.69 0.37
N THR A 288 21.19 -11.15 1.59
CA THR A 288 20.25 -11.54 2.63
C THR A 288 18.81 -11.24 2.18
N VAL A 289 18.56 -10.08 1.58
CA VAL A 289 17.24 -9.71 1.07
C VAL A 289 16.84 -10.61 -0.11
N VAL A 290 17.74 -10.91 -1.03
CA VAL A 290 17.47 -11.84 -2.15
C VAL A 290 17.11 -13.24 -1.65
N GLN A 291 17.84 -13.77 -0.65
CA GLN A 291 17.49 -15.06 -0.04
C GLN A 291 16.10 -15.06 0.60
N ALA A 292 15.74 -13.99 1.30
CA ALA A 292 14.40 -13.85 1.87
C ALA A 292 13.32 -13.78 0.77
N LEU A 293 13.57 -13.07 -0.33
CA LEU A 293 12.66 -12.99 -1.48
C LEU A 293 12.49 -14.37 -2.16
N ARG A 294 13.57 -15.16 -2.30
CA ARG A 294 13.50 -16.54 -2.82
C ARG A 294 12.59 -17.41 -1.95
N ARG A 295 12.73 -17.33 -0.62
CA ARG A 295 11.86 -18.07 0.32
C ARG A 295 10.38 -17.73 0.12
N TYR A 296 10.04 -16.47 -0.11
CA TYR A 296 8.65 -16.06 -0.36
C TYR A 296 8.16 -16.51 -1.74
N ARG A 297 9.03 -16.52 -2.75
CA ARG A 297 8.71 -17.10 -4.04
C ARG A 297 8.40 -18.60 -3.95
N ASP A 298 9.19 -19.35 -3.19
CA ASP A 298 8.97 -20.79 -2.96
C ASP A 298 7.67 -21.05 -2.19
N MET A 299 7.24 -20.09 -1.37
CA MET A 299 5.91 -20.10 -0.71
C MET A 299 4.77 -19.83 -1.70
N GLY A 300 5.07 -19.25 -2.86
CA GLY A 300 4.10 -18.97 -3.93
C GLY A 300 3.73 -17.51 -4.13
N PHE A 301 4.62 -16.60 -3.70
CA PHE A 301 4.52 -15.16 -3.96
C PHE A 301 5.57 -14.76 -5.00
N ASP A 302 5.13 -14.46 -6.20
CA ASP A 302 5.98 -13.96 -7.30
C ASP A 302 5.94 -12.45 -7.48
N TYR A 303 5.17 -11.75 -6.63
CA TYR A 303 5.13 -10.30 -6.53
C TYR A 303 5.21 -9.85 -5.07
N VAL A 304 6.16 -8.96 -4.77
CA VAL A 304 6.34 -8.36 -3.44
C VAL A 304 6.21 -6.86 -3.52
N MET A 305 5.36 -6.29 -2.69
CA MET A 305 5.24 -4.85 -2.46
C MET A 305 5.97 -4.50 -1.17
N VAL A 306 7.04 -3.74 -1.27
CA VAL A 306 7.82 -3.34 -0.10
C VAL A 306 7.49 -1.91 0.34
N ARG A 307 7.85 -1.58 1.58
CA ARG A 307 7.90 -0.23 2.08
C ARG A 307 9.15 -0.06 2.94
N HIS A 308 9.88 1.02 2.75
CA HIS A 308 11.03 1.29 3.60
C HIS A 308 10.60 1.49 5.05
N ILE A 309 11.28 0.77 5.97
CA ILE A 309 11.09 0.92 7.41
C ILE A 309 11.72 2.20 7.94
N VAL A 310 12.76 2.68 7.25
CA VAL A 310 13.48 3.92 7.62
C VAL A 310 12.69 5.15 7.23
N GLY A 311 12.71 6.16 8.11
CA GLY A 311 12.09 7.47 7.87
C GLY A 311 13.08 8.52 7.33
N ASP A 312 14.37 8.27 7.46
CA ASP A 312 15.41 9.16 6.92
C ASP A 312 15.45 9.09 5.40
N HIS A 313 15.33 10.25 4.76
CA HIS A 313 15.25 10.38 3.32
C HIS A 313 16.51 9.87 2.61
N GLN A 314 17.70 10.19 3.13
CA GLN A 314 18.97 9.78 2.52
C GLN A 314 19.23 8.28 2.67
N LEU A 315 18.87 7.71 3.82
CA LEU A 315 18.92 6.25 4.02
C LEU A 315 17.98 5.51 3.05
N MET A 316 16.81 6.07 2.81
CA MET A 316 15.84 5.50 1.85
C MET A 316 16.39 5.54 0.42
N LEU A 317 16.94 6.66 -0.03
CA LEU A 317 17.51 6.80 -1.37
C LEU A 317 18.68 5.82 -1.58
N ARG A 318 19.61 5.73 -0.62
CA ARG A 318 20.71 4.74 -0.68
C ARG A 318 20.22 3.29 -0.71
N SER A 319 19.13 3.00 0.01
CA SER A 319 18.53 1.66 -0.04
C SER A 319 17.93 1.37 -1.41
N PHE A 320 17.25 2.32 -2.06
CA PHE A 320 16.75 2.17 -3.43
C PHE A 320 17.89 1.96 -4.44
N GLU A 321 18.99 2.70 -4.31
CA GLU A 321 20.15 2.50 -5.16
C GLU A 321 20.70 1.07 -5.06
N ARG A 322 20.84 0.53 -3.83
CA ARG A 322 21.27 -0.85 -3.61
C ARG A 322 20.27 -1.87 -4.14
N ILE A 323 18.98 -1.61 -3.96
CA ILE A 323 17.93 -2.46 -4.53
C ILE A 323 18.08 -2.55 -6.05
N GLY A 324 18.22 -1.41 -6.73
CA GLY A 324 18.36 -1.37 -8.19
C GLY A 324 19.64 -2.06 -8.69
N ARG A 325 20.77 -1.78 -8.04
CA ARG A 325 22.07 -2.29 -8.45
C ARG A 325 22.28 -3.77 -8.12
N ASP A 326 21.87 -4.19 -6.90
CA ASP A 326 22.31 -5.46 -6.33
C ASP A 326 21.18 -6.48 -6.14
N VAL A 327 19.91 -6.05 -5.95
CA VAL A 327 18.77 -6.95 -5.70
C VAL A 327 18.02 -7.25 -7.00
N MET A 328 17.59 -6.20 -7.73
CA MET A 328 16.74 -6.36 -8.91
C MET A 328 17.31 -7.29 -9.97
N PRO A 329 18.62 -7.22 -10.34
CA PRO A 329 19.18 -8.17 -11.32
C PRO A 329 19.06 -9.63 -10.90
N GLN A 330 19.21 -9.91 -9.60
CA GLN A 330 19.17 -11.29 -9.09
C GLN A 330 17.76 -11.87 -9.03
N ILE A 331 16.73 -11.03 -8.78
CA ILE A 331 15.35 -11.52 -8.63
C ILE A 331 14.56 -11.57 -9.95
N ARG A 332 15.02 -10.89 -11.00
CA ARG A 332 14.35 -10.93 -12.32
C ARG A 332 14.40 -12.31 -12.96
N HIS A 333 15.39 -13.12 -12.62
CA HIS A 333 15.57 -14.49 -13.10
C HIS A 333 14.91 -15.53 -12.18
N LEU A 334 14.32 -15.11 -11.08
CA LEU A 334 13.49 -15.91 -10.22
C LEU A 334 12.04 -15.93 -10.77
#